data_50a1445b35b98e63549c42dec67413ce
#
_entry.id   50a1445b35b98e63549c42dec67413ce
#
_cell.length_a   1.000
_cell.length_b   1.000
_cell.length_c   1.000
_cell.angle_alpha   90.00
_cell.angle_beta   90.00
_cell.angle_gamma   90.00
#
_symmetry.space_group_name_H-M   'P 1'
#
loop_
_entity.id
_entity.type
_entity.pdbx_description
1 polymer ?
#
loop_
_entity_poly.entity_id
_entity_poly.type
_entity_poly.pdbx_seq_one_letter_code
_entity_poly.pdbx_strand_id
1 'polypeptide(L)'
;MAHNSHIDGELLPVFEELRRREPIFHTPEFSTTLADFESVMAPDYWEVGASGRRYSRDSILRTLEQSPPVDATAAGWECSDYGLRRLGPDTYLFTYTLCQAERLTRRATIWQGNAEGWRILYHQGTIASDRD
;
A
#
# COMPACT_ATOMS: atom_id res chain seq x y z
N MET A 1 12.21 6.55 -19.22
CA MET A 1 12.62 5.17 -19.02
C MET A 1 12.08 4.67 -17.67
N ALA A 2 11.44 3.56 -17.70
CA ALA A 2 10.92 2.98 -16.47
C ALA A 2 12.08 2.44 -15.63
N HIS A 3 12.03 2.69 -14.33
CA HIS A 3 12.96 2.07 -13.41
C HIS A 3 12.56 0.63 -13.20
N ASN A 4 13.47 -0.28 -13.45
CA ASN A 4 13.30 -1.66 -13.05
C ASN A 4 13.76 -1.75 -11.60
N SER A 5 12.81 -1.89 -10.72
CA SER A 5 13.13 -2.04 -9.31
C SER A 5 13.98 -3.28 -9.13
N HIS A 6 15.07 -3.12 -8.38
CA HIS A 6 15.94 -4.24 -8.06
C HIS A 6 15.54 -4.76 -6.68
N ILE A 7 15.02 -5.98 -6.65
CA ILE A 7 14.62 -6.62 -5.40
C ILE A 7 15.68 -7.66 -5.05
N ASP A 8 16.25 -7.52 -3.85
CA ASP A 8 17.20 -8.48 -3.31
C ASP A 8 16.57 -9.88 -3.33
N GLY A 9 17.32 -10.88 -3.84
CA GLY A 9 16.80 -12.23 -3.97
C GLY A 9 16.31 -12.84 -2.66
N GLU A 10 16.91 -12.47 -1.54
CA GLU A 10 16.47 -12.96 -0.23
C GLU A 10 15.10 -12.42 0.14
N LEU A 11 14.70 -11.30 -0.43
CA LEU A 11 13.43 -10.64 -0.12
C LEU A 11 12.34 -10.97 -1.12
N LEU A 12 12.62 -11.75 -2.16
CA LEU A 12 11.62 -12.08 -3.18
C LEU A 12 10.33 -12.69 -2.61
N PRO A 13 10.39 -13.63 -1.65
CA PRO A 13 9.13 -14.16 -1.08
C PRO A 13 8.31 -13.08 -0.37
N VAL A 14 8.95 -12.18 0.35
CA VAL A 14 8.27 -11.07 1.01
C VAL A 14 7.72 -10.11 -0.04
N PHE A 15 8.52 -9.80 -1.06
CA PHE A 15 8.08 -8.91 -2.14
C PHE A 15 6.81 -9.42 -2.79
N GLU A 16 6.76 -10.71 -3.16
CA GLU A 16 5.59 -11.29 -3.81
C GLU A 16 4.34 -11.22 -2.91
N GLU A 17 4.51 -11.46 -1.61
CA GLU A 17 3.40 -11.33 -0.66
C GLU A 17 2.87 -9.90 -0.59
N LEU A 18 3.76 -8.93 -0.44
CA LEU A 18 3.34 -7.55 -0.27
C LEU A 18 2.81 -6.94 -1.58
N ARG A 19 3.38 -7.33 -2.72
CA ARG A 19 2.91 -6.86 -4.02
C ARG A 19 1.45 -7.22 -4.25
N ARG A 20 1.04 -8.41 -3.82
CA ARG A 20 -0.34 -8.87 -3.97
C ARG A 20 -1.32 -8.07 -3.11
N ARG A 21 -0.84 -7.42 -2.05
CA ARG A 21 -1.66 -6.68 -1.09
C ARG A 21 -1.75 -5.18 -1.39
N GLU A 22 -1.07 -4.74 -2.43
CA GLU A 22 -1.08 -3.33 -2.82
C GLU A 22 -1.83 -3.14 -4.14
N PRO A 23 -2.53 -2.03 -4.37
CA PRO A 23 -2.68 -0.89 -3.44
C PRO A 23 -3.52 -1.26 -2.21
N ILE A 24 -3.11 -0.77 -1.06
CA ILE A 24 -3.80 -1.10 0.18
C ILE A 24 -5.27 -0.66 0.11
N PHE A 25 -6.15 -1.43 0.75
CA PHE A 25 -7.60 -1.26 0.76
C PHE A 25 -8.29 -1.51 -0.59
N HIS A 26 -7.53 -1.73 -1.67
CA HIS A 26 -8.07 -1.91 -3.02
C HIS A 26 -7.82 -3.30 -3.58
N THR A 27 -7.57 -4.26 -2.71
CA THR A 27 -7.30 -5.66 -3.06
C THR A 27 -8.31 -6.55 -2.35
N PRO A 28 -9.51 -6.77 -2.93
CA PRO A 28 -10.60 -7.49 -2.24
C PRO A 28 -10.27 -8.93 -1.87
N GLU A 29 -9.26 -9.52 -2.48
CA GLU A 29 -8.78 -10.83 -2.09
C GLU A 29 -8.38 -10.87 -0.60
N PHE A 30 -7.89 -9.75 -0.06
CA PHE A 30 -7.36 -9.69 1.29
C PHE A 30 -8.25 -8.98 2.28
N SER A 31 -9.04 -7.99 1.85
CA SER A 31 -9.84 -7.19 2.76
C SER A 31 -11.09 -6.68 2.08
N THR A 32 -12.25 -7.07 2.58
CA THR A 32 -13.54 -6.60 2.06
C THR A 32 -14.48 -6.10 3.15
N THR A 33 -14.27 -6.49 4.41
CA THR A 33 -15.13 -6.08 5.52
C THR A 33 -14.40 -5.07 6.40
N LEU A 34 -15.17 -4.33 7.19
CA LEU A 34 -14.58 -3.38 8.14
C LEU A 34 -13.64 -4.10 9.11
N ALA A 35 -14.00 -5.31 9.56
CA ALA A 35 -13.15 -6.09 10.45
C ALA A 35 -11.82 -6.44 9.76
N ASP A 36 -11.85 -6.77 8.47
CA ASP A 36 -10.61 -7.02 7.71
C ASP A 36 -9.72 -5.79 7.67
N PHE A 37 -10.31 -4.61 7.39
CA PHE A 37 -9.55 -3.36 7.33
C PHE A 37 -8.98 -3.00 8.69
N GLU A 38 -9.74 -3.22 9.76
CA GLU A 38 -9.25 -2.99 11.12
C GLU A 38 -8.05 -3.88 11.43
N SER A 39 -8.10 -5.14 11.03
CA SER A 39 -7.04 -6.10 11.36
C SER A 39 -5.75 -5.87 10.58
N VAL A 40 -5.84 -5.28 9.39
CA VAL A 40 -4.64 -5.02 8.58
C VAL A 40 -3.94 -3.72 8.99
N MET A 41 -4.60 -2.86 9.75
CA MET A 41 -4.00 -1.61 10.23
C MET A 41 -3.48 -1.75 11.64
N ALA A 42 -2.22 -1.35 11.87
CA ALA A 42 -1.70 -1.26 13.24
C ALA A 42 -2.57 -0.31 14.07
N PRO A 43 -2.63 -0.49 15.40
CA PRO A 43 -3.46 0.37 16.24
C PRO A 43 -3.18 1.87 16.10
N ASP A 44 -1.95 2.23 15.80
CA ASP A 44 -1.52 3.62 15.64
C ASP A 44 -1.30 4.00 14.17
N TYR A 45 -1.88 3.25 13.25
CA TYR A 45 -1.75 3.52 11.82
C TYR A 45 -2.24 4.93 11.47
N TRP A 46 -1.54 5.58 10.56
CA TRP A 46 -1.97 6.82 9.94
C TRP A 46 -1.36 6.94 8.56
N GLU A 47 -1.87 7.84 7.75
CA GLU A 47 -1.35 8.01 6.40
C GLU A 47 -1.41 9.46 5.94
N VAL A 48 -0.66 9.76 4.88
CA VAL A 48 -0.72 11.03 4.18
C VAL A 48 -1.15 10.73 2.75
N GLY A 49 -2.25 11.33 2.33
CA GLY A 49 -2.76 11.17 0.97
C GLY A 49 -1.97 11.99 -0.03
N ALA A 50 -2.18 11.72 -1.30
CA ALA A 50 -1.45 12.39 -2.38
C ALA A 50 -1.69 13.91 -2.42
N SER A 51 -2.76 14.38 -1.81
CA SER A 51 -3.05 15.82 -1.68
C SER A 51 -2.23 16.48 -0.57
N GLY A 52 -1.53 15.70 0.25
CA GLY A 52 -0.81 16.19 1.41
C GLY A 52 -1.60 16.14 2.71
N ARG A 53 -2.87 15.72 2.65
CA ARG A 53 -3.73 15.66 3.83
C ARG A 53 -3.38 14.44 4.69
N ARG A 54 -3.38 14.63 6.00
CA ARG A 54 -3.19 13.54 6.97
C ARG A 54 -4.52 12.88 7.29
N TYR A 55 -4.50 11.57 7.46
CA TYR A 55 -5.66 10.77 7.82
C TYR A 55 -5.30 9.87 8.99
N SER A 56 -6.10 9.93 10.05
CA SER A 56 -5.95 9.02 11.18
C SER A 56 -6.57 7.66 10.83
N ARG A 57 -6.21 6.64 11.60
CA ARG A 57 -6.82 5.31 11.47
C ARG A 57 -8.35 5.38 11.54
N ASP A 58 -8.87 6.12 12.52
CA ASP A 58 -10.32 6.24 12.69
C ASP A 58 -10.99 6.92 11.50
N SER A 59 -10.36 7.96 10.95
CA SER A 59 -10.87 8.66 9.77
C SER A 59 -10.96 7.74 8.57
N ILE A 60 -9.93 6.91 8.38
CA ILE A 60 -9.88 5.95 7.26
C ILE A 60 -10.97 4.90 7.43
N LEU A 61 -11.13 4.36 8.63
CA LEU A 61 -12.15 3.35 8.90
C LEU A 61 -13.55 3.89 8.65
N ARG A 62 -13.82 5.15 9.04
CA ARG A 62 -15.11 5.78 8.76
C ARG A 62 -15.36 5.90 7.26
N THR A 63 -14.35 6.28 6.50
CA THR A 63 -14.46 6.37 5.05
C THR A 63 -14.75 5.02 4.42
N LEU A 64 -14.03 3.98 4.84
CA LEU A 64 -14.21 2.63 4.32
C LEU A 64 -15.57 2.05 4.68
N GLU A 65 -16.13 2.43 5.84
CA GLU A 65 -17.45 2.02 6.25
C GLU A 65 -18.54 2.66 5.38
N GLN A 66 -18.35 3.93 5.04
CA GLN A 66 -19.36 4.69 4.29
C GLN A 66 -19.32 4.43 2.79
N SER A 67 -18.16 4.07 2.25
CA SER A 67 -17.98 3.93 0.82
C SER A 67 -17.00 2.78 0.54
N PRO A 68 -17.48 1.67 -0.02
CA PRO A 68 -16.60 0.56 -0.34
C PRO A 68 -15.46 1.00 -1.25
N PRO A 69 -14.24 0.53 -1.01
CA PRO A 69 -13.12 0.91 -1.86
C PRO A 69 -13.22 0.30 -3.25
N VAL A 70 -12.65 0.98 -4.22
CA VAL A 70 -12.59 0.51 -5.59
C VAL A 70 -11.66 -0.70 -5.66
N ASP A 71 -12.04 -1.70 -6.44
CA ASP A 71 -11.18 -2.83 -6.76
C ASP A 71 -10.17 -2.37 -7.81
N ALA A 72 -8.90 -2.34 -7.45
CA ALA A 72 -7.84 -1.82 -8.32
C ALA A 72 -7.76 -2.58 -9.65
N THR A 73 -7.86 -3.89 -9.62
CA THR A 73 -7.81 -4.71 -10.83
C THR A 73 -8.99 -4.43 -11.74
N ALA A 74 -10.19 -4.40 -11.18
CA ALA A 74 -11.41 -4.12 -11.95
C ALA A 74 -11.39 -2.72 -12.55
N ALA A 75 -10.77 -1.76 -11.86
CA ALA A 75 -10.67 -0.38 -12.34
C ALA A 75 -9.54 -0.18 -13.34
N GLY A 76 -8.70 -1.19 -13.56
CA GLY A 76 -7.59 -1.10 -14.49
C GLY A 76 -6.41 -0.30 -13.98
N TRP A 77 -6.28 -0.15 -12.66
CA TRP A 77 -5.12 0.53 -12.07
C TRP A 77 -3.88 -0.31 -12.24
N GLU A 78 -2.76 0.34 -12.49
CA GLU A 78 -1.48 -0.34 -12.72
C GLU A 78 -0.43 0.11 -11.73
N CYS A 79 0.33 -0.86 -11.21
CA CYS A 79 1.45 -0.61 -10.31
C CYS A 79 2.75 -0.95 -11.03
N SER A 80 3.79 -0.16 -10.78
CA SER A 80 5.11 -0.36 -11.40
C SER A 80 6.19 0.24 -10.51
N ASP A 81 7.45 0.15 -10.93
CA ASP A 81 8.61 0.75 -10.25
C ASP A 81 8.70 0.33 -8.80
N TYR A 82 8.57 -0.98 -8.55
CA TYR A 82 8.56 -1.52 -7.20
C TYR A 82 9.92 -1.44 -6.53
N GLY A 83 9.90 -1.19 -5.21
CA GLY A 83 11.08 -1.28 -4.37
C GLY A 83 10.71 -1.91 -3.05
N LEU A 84 11.65 -2.64 -2.45
CA LEU A 84 11.46 -3.24 -1.15
C LEU A 84 12.74 -3.12 -0.35
N ARG A 85 12.62 -2.62 0.88
CA ARG A 85 13.75 -2.50 1.78
C ARG A 85 13.36 -3.04 3.15
N ARG A 86 14.19 -3.91 3.70
CA ARG A 86 14.01 -4.39 5.06
C ARG A 86 14.52 -3.33 6.03
N LEU A 87 13.66 -2.91 6.95
CA LEU A 87 13.98 -1.89 7.94
C LEU A 87 14.31 -2.47 9.31
N GLY A 88 13.87 -3.69 9.58
CA GLY A 88 14.08 -4.36 10.85
C GLY A 88 13.72 -5.83 10.69
N PRO A 89 13.70 -6.62 11.78
CA PRO A 89 13.47 -8.07 11.68
C PRO A 89 12.21 -8.44 10.89
N ASP A 90 11.11 -7.73 11.11
CA ASP A 90 9.83 -8.03 10.47
C ASP A 90 9.19 -6.81 9.84
N THR A 91 9.97 -5.76 9.57
CA THR A 91 9.45 -4.49 9.10
C THR A 91 10.09 -4.13 7.76
N TYR A 92 9.24 -3.71 6.81
CA TYR A 92 9.65 -3.48 5.43
C TYR A 92 9.06 -2.19 4.90
N LEU A 93 9.84 -1.48 4.08
CA LEU A 93 9.38 -0.35 3.29
C LEU A 93 9.11 -0.85 1.88
N PHE A 94 7.87 -0.74 1.44
CA PHE A 94 7.43 -1.14 0.09
C PHE A 94 7.07 0.12 -0.68
N THR A 95 7.69 0.32 -1.83
CA THR A 95 7.45 1.51 -2.65
C THR A 95 7.04 1.10 -4.06
N TYR A 96 6.23 1.94 -4.69
CA TYR A 96 5.80 1.69 -6.06
C TYR A 96 5.20 2.97 -6.67
N THR A 97 4.94 2.90 -7.96
CA THR A 97 4.22 3.94 -8.69
C THR A 97 2.84 3.39 -9.01
N LEU A 98 1.81 4.19 -8.73
CA LEU A 98 0.42 3.82 -9.02
C LEU A 98 -0.11 4.71 -10.12
N CYS A 99 -0.61 4.07 -11.19
CA CYS A 99 -1.28 4.76 -12.28
C CYS A 99 -2.78 4.50 -12.19
N GLN A 100 -3.56 5.57 -11.97
CA GLN A 100 -5.01 5.53 -11.89
C GLN A 100 -5.55 6.42 -13.01
N ALA A 101 -5.87 5.83 -14.14
CA ALA A 101 -6.22 6.57 -15.35
C ALA A 101 -5.07 7.52 -15.71
N GLU A 102 -5.28 8.84 -15.62
CA GLU A 102 -4.24 9.82 -15.94
C GLU A 102 -3.44 10.28 -14.73
N ARG A 103 -3.83 9.82 -13.54
CA ARG A 103 -3.18 10.24 -12.30
C ARG A 103 -2.04 9.28 -11.95
N LEU A 104 -0.85 9.84 -11.78
CA LEU A 104 0.33 9.09 -11.41
C LEU A 104 0.79 9.52 -10.02
N THR A 105 0.96 8.55 -9.12
CA THR A 105 1.40 8.82 -7.75
C THR A 105 2.54 7.87 -7.37
N ARG A 106 3.46 8.38 -6.54
CA ARG A 106 4.50 7.57 -5.90
C ARG A 106 4.00 7.19 -4.52
N ARG A 107 4.09 5.92 -4.18
CA ARG A 107 3.50 5.42 -2.93
C ARG A 107 4.52 4.66 -2.10
N ALA A 108 4.36 4.75 -0.78
CA ALA A 108 5.21 4.06 0.18
C ALA A 108 4.34 3.51 1.30
N THR A 109 4.55 2.25 1.64
CA THR A 109 3.86 1.60 2.76
C THR A 109 4.89 0.94 3.66
N ILE A 110 4.75 1.12 4.97
CA ILE A 110 5.55 0.38 5.92
C ILE A 110 4.73 -0.80 6.41
N TRP A 111 5.21 -2.00 6.11
CA TRP A 111 4.57 -3.27 6.46
C TRP A 111 5.30 -3.93 7.60
N GLN A 112 4.56 -4.59 8.48
CA GLN A 112 5.11 -5.40 9.55
C GLN A 112 4.50 -6.79 9.52
N GLY A 113 5.33 -7.81 9.48
CA GLY A 113 4.91 -9.21 9.60
C GLY A 113 4.84 -9.62 11.05
N ASN A 114 3.91 -10.51 11.38
CA ASN A 114 3.83 -11.14 12.69
C ASN A 114 3.22 -12.53 12.54
N ALA A 115 3.06 -13.25 13.65
CA ALA A 115 2.53 -14.61 13.63
C ALA A 115 1.10 -14.68 13.06
N GLU A 116 0.38 -13.58 13.08
CA GLU A 116 -1.01 -13.53 12.61
C GLU A 116 -1.11 -13.06 11.16
N GLY A 117 0.00 -12.63 10.55
CA GLY A 117 0.02 -12.16 9.17
C GLY A 117 0.69 -10.79 9.03
N TRP A 118 0.19 -10.00 8.10
CA TRP A 118 0.77 -8.70 7.76
C TRP A 118 -0.14 -7.57 8.20
N ARG A 119 0.47 -6.47 8.66
CA ARG A 119 -0.27 -5.23 8.96
C ARG A 119 0.54 -4.03 8.50
N ILE A 120 -0.17 -2.92 8.24
CA ILE A 120 0.44 -1.68 7.82
C ILE A 120 0.62 -0.74 9.01
N LEU A 121 1.77 -0.07 9.02
CA LEU A 121 2.10 0.90 10.06
C LEU A 121 1.88 2.32 9.59
N TYR A 122 2.14 2.58 8.30
CA TYR A 122 2.08 3.90 7.70
C TYR A 122 1.97 3.78 6.18
N HIS A 123 1.32 4.75 5.55
CA HIS A 123 1.27 4.84 4.09
C HIS A 123 1.37 6.30 3.67
N GLN A 124 1.99 6.56 2.53
CA GLN A 124 2.05 7.89 1.97
C GLN A 124 1.99 7.82 0.44
N GLY A 125 1.19 8.72 -0.13
CA GLY A 125 1.16 8.94 -1.57
C GLY A 125 1.59 10.36 -1.90
N THR A 126 2.17 10.54 -3.07
CA THR A 126 2.60 11.85 -3.55
C THR A 126 2.35 11.91 -5.05
N ILE A 127 1.77 13.01 -5.53
CA ILE A 127 1.59 13.21 -6.97
C ILE A 127 2.96 13.21 -7.63
N ALA A 128 3.13 12.39 -8.66
CA ALA A 128 4.39 12.35 -9.40
C ALA A 128 4.50 13.58 -10.29
N SER A 129 5.66 14.24 -10.24
CA SER A 129 5.93 15.41 -11.07
C SER A 129 6.75 15.04 -12.30
N ASP A 130 7.19 13.79 -12.40
CA ASP A 130 7.98 13.26 -13.50
C ASP A 130 7.41 11.93 -13.96
N ARG A 131 7.89 11.44 -15.09
CA ARG A 131 7.45 10.18 -15.66
C ARG A 131 8.57 9.15 -15.77
N ASP A 132 9.71 9.46 -15.18
CA ASP A 132 10.87 8.56 -15.22
C ASP A 132 10.93 7.63 -14.03
#